data_a78ae751f8d78b315d6eb04c1150133f
#
_entry.id   a78ae751f8d78b315d6eb04c1150133f
#
_cell.length_a   1.000
_cell.length_b   1.000
_cell.length_c   1.000
_cell.angle_alpha   90.00
_cell.angle_beta   90.00
_cell.angle_gamma   90.00
#
_symmetry.space_group_name_H-M   'P 1'
#
loop_
_entity.id
_entity.type
_entity.pdbx_description
1 polymer ?
#
loop_
_entity_poly.entity_id
_entity_poly.type
_entity_poly.pdbx_seq_one_letter_code
_entity_poly.pdbx_strand_id
1 'polypeptide(L)'
;MHFINTALAATIVLGATFAFAAPVSAEERSDMEFSHKDDGHHYGERVQNHKLDQGHSVQLGPRPFYLVADMDDSPLKKSLQKCSKRSFKRTDFSIGHRGAAMQFPEHTRESYEAAARMGAGILECDVTFTQDRELVCRHSQCDLHTTTNILAIPELATKCSVPFQPAVIDPLTGATITPAQAQCCTSDITVAEFKTLKGKMDAFNPDATTVEAYMNATPGWRTDLYTAKGTLLTHRESIELFKRLGTKMTPELKSPSVTMPFDGDYTQEAYAQQMIDEYKAAGISADKVFAQSFNLGDVLYWINHEPEFGQQTVFLDDIDSISEGYPSLTTLQVLASQGVNIIAPPMWALLDVDAHNRIVPSAYAVNARAAGLDIITWTLERSGLLKTGGGWYYQSVTPAVNNDGDMLEALDVLAQDVGIRGIFSDWPATVTYYANCKGLK
;
A
#
# COMPACT_ATOMS: atom_id res chain seq x y z
N MET A 1 12.06 63.05 9.30
CA MET A 1 12.74 62.90 10.60
C MET A 1 13.06 61.46 10.75
N HIS A 2 14.19 60.99 10.27
CA HIS A 2 15.47 60.72 10.95
C HIS A 2 15.26 59.79 12.17
N PHE A 3 15.73 58.53 12.11
CA PHE A 3 17.09 58.14 12.46
C PHE A 3 17.45 56.72 11.86
N ILE A 4 18.60 56.72 11.24
CA ILE A 4 19.39 55.57 10.80
C ILE A 4 20.12 55.04 12.04
N ASN A 5 20.15 53.71 12.24
CA ASN A 5 21.17 53.10 13.09
C ASN A 5 21.72 51.85 12.41
N THR A 6 22.95 52.01 11.96
CA THR A 6 23.88 50.98 11.45
C THR A 6 24.45 50.19 12.62
N ALA A 7 24.35 48.87 12.57
CA ALA A 7 25.12 47.98 13.42
C ALA A 7 26.00 47.05 12.56
N LEU A 8 27.32 47.24 12.75
CA LEU A 8 28.40 46.47 12.18
C LEU A 8 28.36 45.05 12.77
N ALA A 9 28.31 44.02 11.92
CA ALA A 9 28.54 42.63 12.34
C ALA A 9 29.92 42.20 11.84
N ALA A 10 30.80 41.86 12.77
CA ALA A 10 32.10 41.34 12.54
C ALA A 10 32.04 39.84 12.13
N THR A 11 32.60 39.53 10.96
CA THR A 11 32.72 38.17 10.46
C THR A 11 33.95 37.51 11.07
N ILE A 12 33.77 36.49 11.88
CA ILE A 12 34.86 35.61 12.34
C ILE A 12 34.97 34.46 11.35
N VAL A 13 36.05 34.39 10.62
CA VAL A 13 36.41 33.25 9.77
C VAL A 13 37.19 32.25 10.62
N LEU A 14 36.56 31.09 10.94
CA LEU A 14 37.29 29.94 11.45
C LEU A 14 37.72 29.08 10.28
N GLY A 15 39.04 29.04 10.03
CA GLY A 15 39.66 28.13 9.07
C GLY A 15 39.69 26.73 9.63
N ALA A 16 38.97 25.79 8.99
CA ALA A 16 39.11 24.35 9.22
C ALA A 16 40.16 23.78 8.25
N THR A 17 41.28 23.35 8.79
CA THR A 17 42.31 22.62 8.05
C THR A 17 41.87 21.17 7.85
N PHE A 18 41.60 20.77 6.62
CA PHE A 18 41.42 19.38 6.23
C PHE A 18 42.78 18.72 6.04
N ALA A 19 43.07 17.71 6.89
CA ALA A 19 44.20 16.84 6.66
C ALA A 19 43.82 15.77 5.63
N PHE A 20 44.51 15.76 4.49
CA PHE A 20 44.41 14.68 3.50
C PHE A 20 45.18 13.46 4.01
N ALA A 21 44.46 12.34 4.16
CA ALA A 21 45.10 11.03 4.35
C ALA A 21 45.58 10.52 2.99
N ALA A 22 46.87 10.14 2.94
CA ALA A 22 47.53 9.54 1.81
C ALA A 22 47.02 8.13 1.51
N PRO A 23 47.05 7.64 0.26
CA PRO A 23 46.62 6.30 -0.09
C PRO A 23 47.64 5.25 0.42
N VAL A 24 47.07 4.18 1.03
CA VAL A 24 47.86 3.00 1.43
C VAL A 24 48.13 2.18 0.17
N SER A 25 49.42 1.88 -0.06
CA SER A 25 49.96 1.03 -1.13
C SER A 25 49.49 -0.44 -0.94
N ALA A 26 49.13 -1.04 -2.07
CA ALA A 26 48.92 -2.48 -2.17
C ALA A 26 50.28 -3.20 -2.20
N GLU A 27 50.51 -4.07 -1.18
CA GLU A 27 51.43 -5.19 -1.27
C GLU A 27 51.27 -6.05 -0.02
N GLU A 28 50.70 -7.24 -0.21
CA GLU A 28 51.10 -8.55 0.29
C GLU A 28 50.00 -9.58 0.04
N ARG A 29 50.14 -10.24 -1.11
CA ARG A 29 49.46 -11.53 -1.34
C ARG A 29 50.35 -12.61 -0.75
N SER A 30 49.88 -13.29 0.26
CA SER A 30 50.42 -14.61 0.66
C SER A 30 49.56 -15.70 0.06
N ASP A 31 50.17 -16.49 -0.80
CA ASP A 31 49.64 -17.66 -1.46
C ASP A 31 49.23 -18.72 -0.43
N MET A 32 47.95 -19.07 -0.40
CA MET A 32 47.50 -20.33 0.22
C MET A 32 47.07 -21.27 -0.90
N GLU A 33 47.93 -22.21 -1.25
CA GLU A 33 47.63 -23.34 -2.07
C GLU A 33 46.55 -24.22 -1.43
N PHE A 34 45.37 -24.31 -2.03
CA PHE A 34 44.40 -25.35 -1.72
C PHE A 34 44.56 -26.50 -2.69
N SER A 35 45.05 -27.62 -2.18
CA SER A 35 45.11 -28.93 -2.86
C SER A 35 43.69 -29.39 -3.19
N HIS A 36 43.41 -29.50 -4.51
CA HIS A 36 42.23 -30.19 -5.02
C HIS A 36 42.44 -31.71 -4.84
N LYS A 37 41.60 -32.31 -3.99
CA LYS A 37 41.26 -33.74 -4.12
C LYS A 37 39.92 -33.83 -4.84
N ASP A 38 39.97 -34.42 -6.02
CA ASP A 38 38.84 -34.79 -6.86
C ASP A 38 38.12 -35.99 -6.22
N ASP A 39 37.00 -35.75 -5.54
CA ASP A 39 36.05 -36.79 -5.18
C ASP A 39 34.73 -36.50 -5.90
N GLY A 40 34.52 -37.23 -6.97
CA GLY A 40 33.29 -37.18 -7.78
C GLY A 40 32.07 -37.57 -6.96
N HIS A 41 31.31 -36.60 -6.52
CA HIS A 41 29.94 -36.80 -6.08
C HIS A 41 28.98 -36.04 -7.01
N HIS A 42 28.18 -36.81 -7.72
CA HIS A 42 26.98 -36.33 -8.39
C HIS A 42 26.10 -35.55 -7.42
N TYR A 43 26.11 -34.21 -7.51
CA TYR A 43 25.06 -33.35 -6.94
C TYR A 43 23.81 -33.46 -7.82
N GLY A 44 22.97 -34.43 -7.48
CA GLY A 44 21.57 -34.34 -7.87
C GLY A 44 21.00 -33.11 -7.16
N GLU A 45 20.52 -32.13 -7.93
CA GLU A 45 19.74 -31.02 -7.44
C GLU A 45 18.48 -31.53 -6.71
N ARG A 46 18.59 -31.77 -5.42
CA ARG A 46 17.40 -31.75 -4.57
C ARG A 46 16.96 -30.30 -4.45
N VAL A 47 16.03 -29.90 -5.30
CA VAL A 47 15.14 -28.80 -4.99
C VAL A 47 14.44 -29.19 -3.69
N GLN A 48 15.01 -28.81 -2.56
CA GLN A 48 14.29 -28.83 -1.29
C GLN A 48 13.17 -27.81 -1.42
N ASN A 49 11.97 -28.30 -1.71
CA ASN A 49 10.74 -27.59 -1.40
C ASN A 49 10.77 -27.33 0.12
N HIS A 50 11.38 -26.22 0.52
CA HIS A 50 11.11 -25.63 1.82
C HIS A 50 9.61 -25.26 1.79
N LYS A 51 8.76 -26.14 2.31
CA LYS A 51 7.48 -25.74 2.86
C LYS A 51 7.82 -24.62 3.84
N LEU A 52 7.57 -23.37 3.44
CA LEU A 52 7.56 -22.25 4.37
C LEU A 52 6.65 -22.67 5.52
N ASP A 53 7.22 -22.79 6.70
CA ASP A 53 6.56 -23.29 7.90
C ASP A 53 5.30 -22.45 8.12
N GLN A 54 4.13 -23.07 7.84
CA GLN A 54 2.85 -22.38 7.81
C GLN A 54 2.49 -22.00 9.25
N GLY A 55 2.80 -20.78 9.64
CA GLY A 55 2.18 -20.14 10.79
C GLY A 55 3.05 -19.81 11.99
N HIS A 56 4.37 -20.07 12.02
CA HIS A 56 5.16 -19.94 13.26
C HIS A 56 6.28 -18.88 13.26
N SER A 57 6.46 -18.07 12.20
CA SER A 57 7.52 -17.06 12.20
C SER A 57 7.06 -15.72 11.59
N VAL A 58 6.09 -15.06 12.25
CA VAL A 58 5.77 -13.68 11.93
C VAL A 58 6.97 -12.79 12.31
N GLN A 59 7.43 -11.98 11.37
CA GLN A 59 8.57 -11.07 11.52
C GLN A 59 8.07 -9.62 11.57
N LEU A 60 7.81 -9.12 12.77
CA LEU A 60 7.28 -7.77 12.95
C LEU A 60 8.33 -6.67 12.68
N GLY A 61 9.62 -6.97 12.89
CA GLY A 61 10.64 -5.94 12.90
C GLY A 61 10.47 -4.93 14.07
N PRO A 62 11.23 -3.83 14.08
CA PRO A 62 11.23 -2.90 15.22
C PRO A 62 10.04 -1.93 15.27
N ARG A 63 9.41 -1.62 14.11
CA ARG A 63 8.43 -0.52 14.00
C ARG A 63 7.29 -0.57 15.03
N PRO A 64 6.55 -1.68 15.24
CA PRO A 64 5.43 -1.68 16.19
C PRO A 64 5.85 -1.33 17.61
N PHE A 65 7.04 -1.75 18.02
CA PHE A 65 7.57 -1.49 19.37
C PHE A 65 7.95 -0.01 19.55
N TYR A 66 8.49 0.64 18.51
CA TYR A 66 8.77 2.08 18.52
C TYR A 66 7.48 2.88 18.53
N LEU A 67 6.45 2.49 17.77
CA LEU A 67 5.15 3.15 17.80
C LEU A 67 4.53 3.08 19.20
N VAL A 68 4.58 1.92 19.86
CA VAL A 68 4.11 1.79 21.26
C VAL A 68 4.93 2.65 22.22
N ALA A 69 6.25 2.78 22.02
CA ALA A 69 7.08 3.64 22.85
C ALA A 69 6.74 5.13 22.67
N ASP A 70 6.37 5.53 21.44
CA ASP A 70 6.04 6.91 21.06
C ASP A 70 4.64 7.36 21.55
N MET A 71 3.73 6.43 21.83
CA MET A 71 2.39 6.75 22.38
C MET A 71 2.48 7.61 23.65
N ASP A 72 1.48 8.43 23.89
CA ASP A 72 1.24 9.07 25.16
C ASP A 72 0.95 8.07 26.29
N ASP A 73 1.22 8.44 27.54
CA ASP A 73 1.00 7.54 28.68
C ASP A 73 -0.49 7.22 28.85
N SER A 74 -0.86 5.98 28.60
CA SER A 74 -2.24 5.50 28.62
C SER A 74 -2.35 4.05 29.10
N PRO A 75 -3.56 3.60 29.51
CA PRO A 75 -3.79 2.18 29.74
C PRO A 75 -3.54 1.31 28.53
N LEU A 76 -3.81 1.83 27.31
CA LEU A 76 -3.55 1.14 26.04
C LEU A 76 -2.06 0.91 25.85
N LYS A 77 -1.23 1.96 25.97
CA LYS A 77 0.24 1.84 25.90
C LYS A 77 0.77 0.75 26.83
N LYS A 78 0.35 0.79 28.12
CA LYS A 78 0.77 -0.21 29.11
C LYS A 78 0.35 -1.64 28.73
N SER A 79 -0.83 -1.79 28.16
CA SER A 79 -1.33 -3.10 27.68
C SER A 79 -0.50 -3.61 26.52
N LEU A 80 -0.23 -2.75 25.51
CA LEU A 80 0.58 -3.10 24.34
C LEU A 80 2.03 -3.41 24.73
N GLN A 81 2.64 -2.64 25.63
CA GLN A 81 3.98 -2.93 26.16
C GLN A 81 4.08 -4.31 26.80
N LYS A 82 3.08 -4.73 27.58
CA LYS A 82 3.05 -6.08 28.21
C LYS A 82 2.97 -7.19 27.17
N CYS A 83 2.38 -6.92 26.02
CA CYS A 83 2.24 -7.86 24.91
C CYS A 83 3.57 -8.12 24.17
N SER A 84 4.56 -7.22 24.25
CA SER A 84 5.79 -7.24 23.46
C SER A 84 6.61 -8.53 23.55
N LYS A 85 6.43 -9.31 24.62
CA LYS A 85 7.16 -10.58 24.89
C LYS A 85 6.43 -11.83 24.38
N ARG A 86 5.27 -11.67 23.73
CA ARG A 86 4.47 -12.80 23.22
C ARG A 86 4.99 -13.25 21.85
N SER A 87 4.62 -14.47 21.45
CA SER A 87 4.74 -14.91 20.07
C SER A 87 3.58 -14.32 19.25
N PHE A 88 3.87 -13.93 18.02
CA PHE A 88 2.89 -13.33 17.12
C PHE A 88 2.52 -14.29 16.01
N LYS A 89 1.26 -14.25 15.59
CA LYS A 89 0.69 -15.11 14.56
C LYS A 89 0.07 -14.23 13.46
N ARG A 90 -0.07 -14.82 12.29
CA ARG A 90 -0.87 -14.24 11.20
C ARG A 90 -2.32 -14.02 11.67
N THR A 91 -2.94 -12.95 11.19
CA THR A 91 -4.33 -12.59 11.50
C THR A 91 -5.00 -11.99 10.27
N ASP A 92 -6.26 -12.37 10.02
CA ASP A 92 -7.07 -11.81 8.94
C ASP A 92 -7.47 -10.35 9.20
N PHE A 93 -7.36 -9.90 10.45
CA PHE A 93 -7.56 -8.50 10.81
C PHE A 93 -6.52 -7.57 10.16
N SER A 94 -5.33 -8.10 9.83
CA SER A 94 -4.26 -7.37 9.13
C SER A 94 -4.33 -7.65 7.63
N ILE A 95 -4.68 -6.63 6.85
CA ILE A 95 -4.79 -6.68 5.39
C ILE A 95 -3.60 -5.93 4.79
N GLY A 96 -2.77 -6.61 4.00
CA GLY A 96 -1.62 -6.00 3.33
C GLY A 96 -2.06 -5.14 2.15
N HIS A 97 -2.10 -3.81 2.34
CA HIS A 97 -2.50 -2.81 1.35
C HIS A 97 -1.46 -2.73 0.23
N ARG A 98 -1.77 -3.28 -0.94
CA ARG A 98 -0.84 -3.42 -2.07
C ARG A 98 0.44 -4.18 -1.70
N GLY A 99 0.35 -5.01 -0.64
CA GLY A 99 1.45 -5.68 0.03
C GLY A 99 1.98 -4.92 1.25
N ALA A 100 3.29 -4.61 1.27
CA ALA A 100 3.97 -3.79 2.29
C ALA A 100 4.52 -2.51 1.65
N ALA A 101 3.61 -1.65 1.17
CA ALA A 101 3.89 -0.56 0.24
C ALA A 101 4.73 0.60 0.82
N MET A 102 4.93 0.67 2.15
CA MET A 102 5.88 1.62 2.74
C MET A 102 7.34 1.23 2.54
N GLN A 103 7.63 -0.07 2.33
CA GLN A 103 9.00 -0.59 2.23
C GLN A 103 9.35 -1.11 0.84
N PHE A 104 8.36 -1.56 0.08
CA PHE A 104 8.53 -2.21 -1.21
C PHE A 104 7.64 -1.52 -2.25
N PRO A 105 8.03 -1.55 -3.53
CA PRO A 105 7.14 -1.12 -4.60
C PRO A 105 5.82 -1.86 -4.52
N GLU A 106 4.71 -1.13 -4.54
CA GLU A 106 3.37 -1.69 -4.42
C GLU A 106 3.05 -2.69 -5.54
N HIS A 107 2.20 -3.69 -5.22
CA HIS A 107 1.76 -4.73 -6.16
C HIS A 107 2.91 -5.52 -6.80
N THR A 108 4.02 -5.68 -6.08
CA THR A 108 5.14 -6.52 -6.49
C THR A 108 5.20 -7.80 -5.66
N ARG A 109 5.84 -8.83 -6.20
CA ARG A 109 6.08 -10.09 -5.47
C ARG A 109 6.73 -9.82 -4.11
N GLU A 110 7.75 -8.99 -4.09
CA GLU A 110 8.55 -8.67 -2.90
C GLU A 110 7.69 -7.98 -1.83
N SER A 111 6.79 -7.07 -2.24
CA SER A 111 5.83 -6.41 -1.36
C SER A 111 4.86 -7.40 -0.71
N TYR A 112 4.32 -8.31 -1.49
CA TYR A 112 3.40 -9.34 -1.00
C TYR A 112 4.06 -10.35 -0.06
N GLU A 113 5.26 -10.83 -0.42
CA GLU A 113 6.04 -11.72 0.44
C GLU A 113 6.41 -11.06 1.78
N ALA A 114 6.77 -9.78 1.76
CA ALA A 114 7.05 -9.01 2.97
C ALA A 114 5.80 -8.87 3.84
N ALA A 115 4.65 -8.51 3.27
CA ALA A 115 3.39 -8.38 4.01
C ALA A 115 2.97 -9.70 4.68
N ALA A 116 3.07 -10.82 3.96
CA ALA A 116 2.78 -12.15 4.50
C ALA A 116 3.73 -12.51 5.66
N ARG A 117 5.04 -12.18 5.56
CA ARG A 117 6.02 -12.37 6.64
C ARG A 117 5.74 -11.48 7.85
N MET A 118 5.19 -10.29 7.64
CA MET A 118 4.73 -9.39 8.70
C MET A 118 3.43 -9.84 9.36
N GLY A 119 2.80 -10.93 8.87
CA GLY A 119 1.64 -11.54 9.48
C GLY A 119 0.29 -11.06 8.94
N ALA A 120 0.26 -10.40 7.78
CA ALA A 120 -0.98 -10.15 7.06
C ALA A 120 -1.68 -11.47 6.73
N GLY A 121 -2.95 -11.59 7.12
CA GLY A 121 -3.79 -12.76 6.80
C GLY A 121 -4.45 -12.63 5.44
N ILE A 122 -4.64 -11.41 4.97
CA ILE A 122 -5.25 -11.08 3.68
C ILE A 122 -4.27 -10.22 2.87
N LEU A 123 -4.16 -10.45 1.58
CA LEU A 123 -3.35 -9.64 0.65
C LEU A 123 -4.22 -9.08 -0.46
N GLU A 124 -3.92 -7.84 -0.84
CA GLU A 124 -4.65 -7.11 -1.87
C GLU A 124 -3.90 -7.10 -3.20
N CYS A 125 -4.64 -7.32 -4.30
CA CYS A 125 -4.22 -6.99 -5.64
C CYS A 125 -5.28 -6.09 -6.27
N ASP A 126 -4.91 -4.84 -6.54
CA ASP A 126 -5.73 -3.95 -7.36
C ASP A 126 -5.62 -4.39 -8.82
N VAL A 127 -6.74 -4.70 -9.43
CA VAL A 127 -6.80 -5.37 -10.72
C VAL A 127 -7.12 -4.36 -11.80
N THR A 128 -6.26 -4.30 -12.83
CA THR A 128 -6.48 -3.58 -14.10
C THR A 128 -6.22 -4.54 -15.26
N PHE A 129 -6.44 -4.10 -16.50
CA PHE A 129 -6.18 -4.93 -17.67
C PHE A 129 -5.20 -4.26 -18.66
N THR A 130 -4.44 -5.08 -19.37
CA THR A 130 -3.52 -4.68 -20.44
C THR A 130 -4.23 -4.51 -21.78
N GLN A 131 -3.49 -4.05 -22.80
CA GLN A 131 -4.01 -3.92 -24.17
C GLN A 131 -4.59 -5.24 -24.71
N ASP A 132 -3.98 -6.36 -24.38
CA ASP A 132 -4.45 -7.71 -24.74
C ASP A 132 -5.37 -8.33 -23.69
N ARG A 133 -5.98 -7.50 -22.81
CA ARG A 133 -7.01 -7.85 -21.81
C ARG A 133 -6.57 -8.86 -20.76
N GLU A 134 -5.27 -9.03 -20.53
CA GLU A 134 -4.78 -9.81 -19.39
C GLU A 134 -4.84 -8.97 -18.11
N LEU A 135 -5.30 -9.59 -17.02
CA LEU A 135 -5.42 -8.91 -15.74
C LEU A 135 -4.07 -8.80 -15.03
N VAL A 136 -3.76 -7.62 -14.51
CA VAL A 136 -2.50 -7.31 -13.82
C VAL A 136 -2.75 -6.56 -12.51
N CYS A 137 -1.82 -6.67 -11.55
CA CYS A 137 -1.93 -5.98 -10.27
C CYS A 137 -1.34 -4.56 -10.36
N ARG A 138 -2.20 -3.54 -10.49
CA ARG A 138 -1.85 -2.10 -10.45
C ARG A 138 -2.97 -1.28 -9.85
N HIS A 139 -2.61 -0.27 -9.02
CA HIS A 139 -3.59 0.56 -8.29
C HIS A 139 -4.50 1.36 -9.22
N SER A 140 -4.00 1.78 -10.36
CA SER A 140 -4.77 2.45 -11.40
C SER A 140 -4.38 1.90 -12.76
N GLN A 141 -5.33 1.92 -13.70
CA GLN A 141 -5.03 1.58 -15.08
C GLN A 141 -3.91 2.46 -15.67
N CYS A 142 -3.77 3.70 -15.20
CA CYS A 142 -2.84 4.68 -15.73
C CYS A 142 -1.80 5.16 -14.70
N ASP A 143 -1.23 4.26 -13.88
CA ASP A 143 -0.21 4.57 -12.88
C ASP A 143 1.21 4.12 -13.25
N LEU A 144 1.43 3.52 -14.41
CA LEU A 144 2.73 2.93 -14.76
C LEU A 144 3.89 3.93 -14.74
N HIS A 145 3.62 5.21 -15.02
CA HIS A 145 4.64 6.28 -15.02
C HIS A 145 5.10 6.67 -13.60
N THR A 146 4.27 6.45 -12.58
CA THR A 146 4.60 6.74 -11.17
C THR A 146 5.08 5.51 -10.39
N THR A 147 4.70 4.31 -10.84
CA THR A 147 4.90 3.07 -10.08
C THR A 147 5.88 2.10 -10.73
N THR A 148 6.37 2.40 -11.95
CA THR A 148 7.30 1.55 -12.69
C THR A 148 8.41 2.35 -13.36
N ASN A 149 9.34 1.64 -14.01
CA ASN A 149 10.42 2.25 -14.81
C ASN A 149 10.04 2.46 -16.30
N ILE A 150 8.76 2.48 -16.66
CA ILE A 150 8.30 2.54 -18.07
C ILE A 150 8.91 3.72 -18.84
N LEU A 151 9.00 4.90 -18.19
CA LEU A 151 9.55 6.11 -18.84
C LEU A 151 11.05 6.01 -19.14
N ALA A 152 11.78 5.11 -18.49
CA ALA A 152 13.20 4.87 -18.76
C ALA A 152 13.42 3.86 -19.89
N ILE A 153 12.37 3.28 -20.47
CA ILE A 153 12.43 2.33 -21.59
C ILE A 153 11.87 3.04 -22.83
N PRO A 154 12.71 3.54 -23.75
CA PRO A 154 12.26 4.41 -24.83
C PRO A 154 11.13 3.83 -25.68
N GLU A 155 11.19 2.53 -25.98
CA GLU A 155 10.20 1.83 -26.81
C GLU A 155 8.83 1.79 -26.14
N LEU A 156 8.78 1.69 -24.81
CA LEU A 156 7.54 1.68 -24.05
C LEU A 156 7.07 3.08 -23.67
N ALA A 157 7.99 4.00 -23.40
CA ALA A 157 7.67 5.39 -23.11
C ALA A 157 6.91 6.07 -24.26
N THR A 158 7.17 5.68 -25.52
CA THR A 158 6.46 6.21 -26.70
C THR A 158 5.03 5.70 -26.83
N LYS A 159 4.66 4.62 -26.12
CA LYS A 159 3.30 4.06 -26.10
C LYS A 159 2.40 4.73 -25.06
N CYS A 160 2.98 5.47 -24.11
CA CYS A 160 2.22 6.18 -23.09
C CYS A 160 1.20 7.12 -23.72
N SER A 161 -0.03 7.11 -23.21
CA SER A 161 -1.12 8.01 -23.68
C SER A 161 -0.74 9.48 -23.54
N VAL A 162 0.09 9.86 -22.55
CA VAL A 162 0.78 11.14 -22.46
C VAL A 162 2.27 10.87 -22.26
N PRO A 163 3.14 11.06 -23.29
CA PRO A 163 4.58 10.99 -23.13
C PRO A 163 5.09 12.00 -22.11
N PHE A 164 6.23 11.71 -21.47
CA PHE A 164 6.83 12.61 -20.50
C PHE A 164 7.02 14.03 -21.07
N GLN A 165 6.50 15.01 -20.35
CA GLN A 165 6.66 16.43 -20.60
C GLN A 165 7.36 17.07 -19.41
N PRO A 166 8.53 17.74 -19.62
CA PRO A 166 9.26 18.33 -18.51
C PRO A 166 8.53 19.52 -17.91
N ALA A 167 8.80 19.78 -16.63
CA ALA A 167 8.33 21.00 -15.97
C ALA A 167 8.88 22.25 -16.68
N VAL A 168 8.05 23.28 -16.75
CA VAL A 168 8.46 24.62 -17.18
C VAL A 168 8.82 25.42 -15.94
N ILE A 169 10.09 25.79 -15.82
CA ILE A 169 10.61 26.51 -14.66
C ILE A 169 10.83 27.98 -15.05
N ASP A 170 10.39 28.90 -14.21
CA ASP A 170 10.67 30.33 -14.34
C ASP A 170 12.20 30.56 -14.18
N PRO A 171 12.89 31.06 -15.18
CA PRO A 171 14.35 31.24 -15.14
C PRO A 171 14.82 32.33 -14.16
N LEU A 172 13.91 33.21 -13.69
CA LEU A 172 14.23 34.30 -12.77
C LEU A 172 14.00 33.90 -11.30
N THR A 173 12.93 33.17 -11.04
CA THR A 173 12.51 32.84 -9.67
C THR A 173 12.81 31.37 -9.29
N GLY A 174 13.04 30.51 -10.28
CA GLY A 174 13.16 29.06 -10.07
C GLY A 174 11.82 28.37 -9.74
N ALA A 175 10.70 29.08 -9.78
CA ALA A 175 9.37 28.52 -9.51
C ALA A 175 8.86 27.69 -10.70
N THR A 176 8.13 26.63 -10.42
CA THR A 176 7.47 25.82 -11.45
C THR A 176 6.24 26.56 -11.98
N ILE A 177 6.25 26.88 -13.27
CA ILE A 177 5.12 27.47 -14.00
C ILE A 177 4.13 26.39 -14.43
N THR A 178 4.64 25.29 -14.98
CA THR A 178 3.84 24.14 -15.39
C THR A 178 4.51 22.88 -14.86
N PRO A 179 3.80 22.04 -14.09
CA PRO A 179 4.33 20.79 -13.58
C PRO A 179 4.70 19.81 -14.71
N ALA A 180 5.69 18.96 -14.45
CA ALA A 180 5.98 17.83 -15.29
C ALA A 180 4.79 16.85 -15.35
N GLN A 181 4.56 16.26 -16.52
CA GLN A 181 3.44 15.37 -16.77
C GLN A 181 3.88 14.12 -17.53
N ALA A 182 3.23 13.01 -17.22
CA ALA A 182 3.22 11.79 -18.01
C ALA A 182 1.96 10.99 -17.68
N GLN A 183 1.48 10.15 -18.60
CA GLN A 183 0.43 9.18 -18.34
C GLN A 183 0.70 7.92 -19.15
N CYS A 184 0.93 6.80 -18.46
CA CYS A 184 1.17 5.51 -19.07
C CYS A 184 0.22 4.50 -18.46
N CYS A 185 -0.61 3.89 -19.30
CA CYS A 185 -1.67 2.99 -18.85
C CYS A 185 -1.31 1.53 -19.11
N THR A 186 -1.83 0.62 -18.32
CA THR A 186 -1.69 -0.83 -18.57
C THR A 186 -2.31 -1.19 -19.92
N SER A 187 -3.41 -0.52 -20.33
CA SER A 187 -4.05 -0.67 -21.63
C SER A 187 -3.25 -0.10 -22.83
N ASP A 188 -2.17 0.62 -22.58
CA ASP A 188 -1.26 1.10 -23.65
C ASP A 188 -0.30 0.01 -24.13
N ILE A 189 -0.11 -1.04 -23.34
CA ILE A 189 0.90 -2.10 -23.55
C ILE A 189 0.31 -3.50 -23.36
N THR A 190 0.93 -4.48 -24.01
CA THR A 190 0.60 -5.90 -23.84
C THR A 190 1.12 -6.45 -22.50
N VAL A 191 0.59 -7.59 -22.05
CA VAL A 191 1.10 -8.27 -20.85
C VAL A 191 2.57 -8.67 -20.99
N ALA A 192 3.00 -9.04 -22.18
CA ALA A 192 4.40 -9.38 -22.45
C ALA A 192 5.32 -8.17 -22.21
N GLU A 193 4.92 -6.98 -22.63
CA GLU A 193 5.63 -5.73 -22.39
C GLU A 193 5.57 -5.32 -20.92
N PHE A 194 4.40 -5.43 -20.28
CA PHE A 194 4.22 -5.19 -18.86
C PHE A 194 5.19 -6.02 -18.00
N LYS A 195 5.42 -7.27 -18.36
CA LYS A 195 6.34 -8.18 -17.65
C LYS A 195 7.82 -7.80 -17.78
N THR A 196 8.18 -6.92 -18.71
CA THR A 196 9.56 -6.38 -18.82
C THR A 196 9.82 -5.24 -17.84
N LEU A 197 8.77 -4.60 -17.32
CA LEU A 197 8.87 -3.49 -16.39
C LEU A 197 9.38 -3.93 -15.00
N LYS A 198 9.89 -2.94 -14.26
CA LYS A 198 10.25 -3.05 -12.85
C LYS A 198 9.42 -2.08 -12.02
N GLY A 199 8.86 -2.58 -10.93
CA GLY A 199 8.20 -1.71 -9.96
C GLY A 199 9.19 -0.78 -9.26
N LYS A 200 8.76 0.44 -9.00
CA LYS A 200 9.43 1.44 -8.16
C LYS A 200 8.46 1.93 -7.09
N MET A 201 8.96 2.63 -6.07
CA MET A 201 8.08 3.27 -5.10
C MET A 201 7.18 4.29 -5.82
N ASP A 202 5.88 4.23 -5.52
CA ASP A 202 4.89 5.14 -6.11
C ASP A 202 5.18 6.57 -5.69
N ALA A 203 5.68 7.36 -6.62
CA ALA A 203 5.91 8.79 -6.51
C ALA A 203 6.37 9.37 -7.85
N PHE A 204 6.21 10.67 -8.03
CA PHE A 204 6.80 11.44 -9.11
C PHE A 204 7.16 12.85 -8.63
N ASN A 205 8.15 13.47 -9.30
CA ASN A 205 8.53 14.86 -9.03
C ASN A 205 7.83 15.79 -10.02
N PRO A 206 6.88 16.62 -9.58
CA PRO A 206 6.18 17.56 -10.47
C PRO A 206 7.08 18.68 -11.00
N ASP A 207 8.24 18.93 -10.38
CA ASP A 207 9.17 19.97 -10.78
C ASP A 207 10.30 19.45 -11.69
N ALA A 208 10.19 18.19 -12.13
CA ALA A 208 11.24 17.53 -12.89
C ALA A 208 11.36 18.02 -14.32
N THR A 209 12.60 18.27 -14.75
CA THR A 209 12.93 18.61 -16.15
C THR A 209 13.49 17.42 -16.94
N THR A 210 13.69 16.27 -16.27
CA THR A 210 14.17 15.02 -16.88
C THR A 210 13.37 13.82 -16.38
N VAL A 211 13.33 12.74 -17.17
CA VAL A 211 12.69 11.47 -16.78
C VAL A 211 13.29 10.90 -15.49
N GLU A 212 14.61 10.96 -15.35
CA GLU A 212 15.29 10.47 -14.16
C GLU A 212 14.84 11.22 -12.89
N ALA A 213 14.84 12.56 -12.95
CA ALA A 213 14.38 13.39 -11.83
C ALA A 213 12.90 13.18 -11.54
N TYR A 214 12.07 12.94 -12.57
CA TYR A 214 10.65 12.65 -12.43
C TYR A 214 10.40 11.36 -11.64
N MET A 215 11.14 10.30 -11.95
CA MET A 215 10.98 9.00 -11.29
C MET A 215 11.57 8.92 -9.88
N ASN A 216 12.57 9.76 -9.55
CA ASN A 216 13.28 9.76 -8.27
C ASN A 216 12.61 10.71 -7.26
N ALA A 217 11.45 10.36 -6.74
CA ALA A 217 10.64 11.24 -5.90
C ALA A 217 10.05 10.56 -4.66
N THR A 218 10.63 9.45 -4.23
CA THR A 218 10.12 8.72 -3.05
C THR A 218 10.03 9.64 -1.84
N PRO A 219 8.86 9.76 -1.19
CA PRO A 219 8.72 10.60 0.01
C PRO A 219 9.63 10.12 1.13
N GLY A 220 10.16 11.05 1.93
CA GLY A 220 11.12 10.76 2.99
C GLY A 220 10.59 9.86 4.14
N TRP A 221 9.29 9.61 4.20
CA TRP A 221 8.65 8.69 5.15
C TRP A 221 8.46 7.27 4.61
N ARG A 222 8.80 7.02 3.33
CA ARG A 222 8.91 5.72 2.67
C ARG A 222 10.39 5.37 2.44
N THR A 223 10.70 4.13 2.09
CA THR A 223 12.09 3.71 1.84
C THR A 223 12.26 3.11 0.45
N ASP A 224 13.41 3.42 -0.19
CA ASP A 224 13.88 2.83 -1.45
C ASP A 224 14.83 1.64 -1.24
N LEU A 225 15.11 1.23 -0.02
CA LEU A 225 16.14 0.23 0.27
C LEU A 225 15.94 -1.12 -0.42
N TYR A 226 14.69 -1.45 -0.79
CA TYR A 226 14.32 -2.77 -1.32
C TYR A 226 13.75 -2.69 -2.75
N THR A 227 13.97 -1.59 -3.47
CA THR A 227 13.34 -1.32 -4.76
C THR A 227 14.02 -1.96 -5.95
N ALA A 228 15.24 -2.49 -5.80
CA ALA A 228 16.08 -2.96 -6.92
C ALA A 228 15.46 -4.10 -7.76
N LYS A 229 14.42 -4.77 -7.29
CA LYS A 229 13.85 -5.97 -7.91
C LYS A 229 12.31 -6.00 -7.95
N GLY A 230 11.62 -4.88 -7.93
CA GLY A 230 10.15 -4.86 -7.95
C GLY A 230 9.58 -5.71 -9.11
N THR A 231 9.21 -6.98 -8.82
CA THR A 231 8.69 -7.92 -9.82
C THR A 231 7.19 -7.74 -9.97
N LEU A 232 6.75 -7.25 -11.13
CA LEU A 232 5.34 -7.08 -11.45
C LEU A 232 4.65 -8.42 -11.70
N LEU A 233 3.39 -8.51 -11.30
CA LEU A 233 2.60 -9.74 -11.39
C LEU A 233 1.33 -9.52 -12.22
N THR A 234 0.96 -10.53 -12.99
CA THR A 234 -0.42 -10.68 -13.45
C THR A 234 -1.31 -11.05 -12.27
N HIS A 235 -2.63 -10.87 -12.40
CA HIS A 235 -3.56 -11.27 -11.37
C HIS A 235 -3.50 -12.78 -11.11
N ARG A 236 -3.39 -13.62 -12.15
CA ARG A 236 -3.18 -15.07 -12.00
C ARG A 236 -1.90 -15.42 -11.22
N GLU A 237 -0.80 -14.73 -11.50
CA GLU A 237 0.46 -14.94 -10.76
C GLU A 237 0.33 -14.52 -9.29
N SER A 238 -0.45 -13.46 -8.98
CA SER A 238 -0.72 -13.04 -7.60
C SER A 238 -1.56 -14.08 -6.86
N ILE A 239 -2.59 -14.64 -7.49
CA ILE A 239 -3.41 -15.72 -6.92
C ILE A 239 -2.54 -16.92 -6.53
N GLU A 240 -1.68 -17.38 -7.44
CA GLU A 240 -0.77 -18.49 -7.15
C GLU A 240 0.25 -18.16 -6.06
N LEU A 241 0.73 -16.91 -6.01
CA LEU A 241 1.61 -16.46 -4.93
C LEU A 241 0.89 -16.47 -3.58
N PHE A 242 -0.30 -15.88 -3.49
CA PHE A 242 -1.08 -15.80 -2.24
C PHE A 242 -1.50 -17.19 -1.74
N LYS A 243 -1.85 -18.09 -2.67
CA LYS A 243 -2.10 -19.51 -2.37
C LYS A 243 -0.87 -20.18 -1.73
N ARG A 244 0.34 -19.97 -2.28
CA ARG A 244 1.59 -20.50 -1.70
C ARG A 244 1.93 -19.87 -0.35
N LEU A 245 1.64 -18.57 -0.17
CA LEU A 245 1.84 -17.86 1.09
C LEU A 245 0.78 -18.25 2.13
N GLY A 246 -0.32 -18.90 1.73
CA GLY A 246 -1.40 -19.34 2.61
C GLY A 246 -2.21 -18.16 3.17
N THR A 247 -2.35 -17.07 2.44
CA THR A 247 -3.18 -15.91 2.78
C THR A 247 -4.55 -16.00 2.12
N LYS A 248 -5.52 -15.26 2.65
CA LYS A 248 -6.74 -14.87 1.95
C LYS A 248 -6.43 -13.72 0.98
N MET A 249 -7.39 -13.34 0.17
CA MET A 249 -7.24 -12.44 -0.98
C MET A 249 -8.34 -11.40 -1.01
N THR A 250 -7.98 -10.14 -1.28
CA THR A 250 -8.95 -9.06 -1.49
C THR A 250 -8.60 -8.32 -2.79
N PRO A 251 -9.07 -8.84 -3.96
CA PRO A 251 -8.85 -8.14 -5.22
C PRO A 251 -9.77 -6.92 -5.32
N GLU A 252 -9.23 -5.77 -5.71
CA GLU A 252 -10.03 -4.61 -6.09
C GLU A 252 -10.15 -4.52 -7.60
N LEU A 253 -11.37 -4.53 -8.13
CA LEU A 253 -11.61 -4.24 -9.53
C LEU A 253 -11.54 -2.72 -9.74
N LYS A 254 -10.45 -2.24 -10.32
CA LYS A 254 -10.24 -0.81 -10.55
C LYS A 254 -11.14 -0.29 -11.66
N SER A 255 -11.68 0.91 -11.48
CA SER A 255 -12.43 1.59 -12.52
C SER A 255 -11.56 1.80 -13.77
N PRO A 256 -12.02 1.38 -14.98
CA PRO A 256 -11.25 1.60 -16.20
C PRO A 256 -11.04 3.09 -16.49
N SER A 257 -9.85 3.44 -16.94
CA SER A 257 -9.54 4.80 -17.44
C SER A 257 -9.70 4.92 -18.96
N VAL A 258 -10.29 3.91 -19.59
CA VAL A 258 -10.63 3.86 -21.02
C VAL A 258 -12.14 3.72 -21.19
N THR A 259 -12.64 4.07 -22.39
CA THR A 259 -14.05 3.88 -22.70
C THR A 259 -14.40 2.39 -22.73
N MET A 260 -15.46 2.02 -21.97
CA MET A 260 -16.04 0.68 -22.03
C MET A 260 -17.29 0.66 -22.93
N PRO A 261 -17.52 -0.42 -23.69
CA PRO A 261 -16.70 -1.61 -23.88
C PRO A 261 -15.35 -1.30 -24.53
N PHE A 262 -14.26 -1.83 -23.93
CA PHE A 262 -12.93 -1.70 -24.52
C PHE A 262 -12.82 -2.57 -25.77
N ASP A 263 -12.20 -2.04 -26.83
CA ASP A 263 -12.11 -2.67 -28.16
C ASP A 263 -13.47 -3.17 -28.71
N GLY A 264 -14.56 -2.52 -28.27
CA GLY A 264 -15.91 -2.73 -28.80
C GLY A 264 -16.70 -3.87 -28.17
N ASP A 265 -16.08 -4.83 -27.47
CA ASP A 265 -16.75 -6.02 -26.93
C ASP A 265 -16.36 -6.39 -25.48
N TYR A 266 -15.28 -5.84 -24.94
CA TYR A 266 -14.88 -6.09 -23.54
C TYR A 266 -15.64 -5.15 -22.60
N THR A 267 -16.79 -5.63 -22.09
CA THR A 267 -17.68 -4.85 -21.24
C THR A 267 -17.21 -4.81 -19.79
N GLN A 268 -17.80 -3.91 -18.98
CA GLN A 268 -17.52 -3.84 -17.54
C GLN A 268 -17.85 -5.17 -16.83
N GLU A 269 -18.96 -5.81 -17.22
CA GLU A 269 -19.36 -7.10 -16.66
C GLU A 269 -18.40 -8.21 -17.08
N ALA A 270 -17.89 -8.19 -18.32
CA ALA A 270 -16.89 -9.15 -18.77
C ALA A 270 -15.58 -9.01 -17.97
N TYR A 271 -15.17 -7.78 -17.68
CA TYR A 271 -14.01 -7.49 -16.85
C TYR A 271 -14.22 -7.97 -15.40
N ALA A 272 -15.39 -7.67 -14.81
CA ALA A 272 -15.75 -8.12 -13.47
C ALA A 272 -15.82 -9.65 -13.36
N GLN A 273 -16.37 -10.32 -14.40
CA GLN A 273 -16.45 -11.77 -14.48
C GLN A 273 -15.08 -12.42 -14.61
N GLN A 274 -14.20 -11.88 -15.47
CA GLN A 274 -12.86 -12.41 -15.68
C GLN A 274 -12.06 -12.49 -14.37
N MET A 275 -12.17 -11.47 -13.50
CA MET A 275 -11.51 -11.47 -12.21
C MET A 275 -11.95 -12.66 -11.35
N ILE A 276 -13.24 -12.97 -11.29
CA ILE A 276 -13.76 -14.12 -10.53
C ILE A 276 -13.38 -15.43 -11.20
N ASP A 277 -13.41 -15.52 -12.52
CA ASP A 277 -13.08 -16.73 -13.27
C ASP A 277 -11.62 -17.16 -13.06
N GLU A 278 -10.70 -16.21 -12.87
CA GLU A 278 -9.30 -16.52 -12.53
C GLU A 278 -9.16 -17.18 -11.16
N TYR A 279 -9.95 -16.79 -10.16
CA TYR A 279 -10.02 -17.49 -8.85
C TYR A 279 -10.58 -18.90 -8.99
N LYS A 280 -11.67 -19.06 -9.76
CA LYS A 280 -12.27 -20.38 -10.03
C LYS A 280 -11.28 -21.29 -10.74
N ALA A 281 -10.61 -20.78 -11.77
CA ALA A 281 -9.60 -21.54 -12.54
C ALA A 281 -8.42 -22.00 -11.66
N ALA A 282 -8.02 -21.18 -10.67
CA ALA A 282 -6.98 -21.52 -9.70
C ALA A 282 -7.46 -22.46 -8.58
N GLY A 283 -8.75 -22.81 -8.54
CA GLY A 283 -9.36 -23.65 -7.50
C GLY A 283 -9.35 -22.97 -6.12
N ILE A 284 -9.54 -21.66 -6.07
CA ILE A 284 -9.64 -20.91 -4.83
C ILE A 284 -11.09 -20.94 -4.36
N SER A 285 -11.31 -21.35 -3.12
CA SER A 285 -12.62 -21.33 -2.48
C SER A 285 -13.09 -19.89 -2.26
N ALA A 286 -14.37 -19.61 -2.55
CA ALA A 286 -14.97 -18.27 -2.48
C ALA A 286 -14.83 -17.64 -1.09
N ASP A 287 -14.86 -18.42 0.00
CA ASP A 287 -14.68 -17.96 1.38
C ASP A 287 -13.29 -17.37 1.68
N LYS A 288 -12.34 -17.47 0.73
CA LYS A 288 -11.00 -16.88 0.81
C LYS A 288 -10.85 -15.60 0.01
N VAL A 289 -11.87 -15.17 -0.73
CA VAL A 289 -11.80 -14.03 -1.65
C VAL A 289 -12.81 -12.97 -1.27
N PHE A 290 -12.34 -11.77 -0.97
CA PHE A 290 -13.12 -10.59 -0.67
C PHE A 290 -13.02 -9.63 -1.87
N ALA A 291 -13.76 -9.90 -2.94
CA ALA A 291 -13.76 -9.06 -4.14
C ALA A 291 -14.35 -7.67 -3.80
N GLN A 292 -13.65 -6.62 -4.17
CA GLN A 292 -14.02 -5.25 -3.82
C GLN A 292 -14.05 -4.32 -5.04
N SER A 293 -14.91 -3.32 -5.01
CA SER A 293 -14.99 -2.25 -6.02
C SER A 293 -15.62 -0.99 -5.43
N PHE A 294 -15.18 0.18 -5.91
CA PHE A 294 -15.87 1.46 -5.72
C PHE A 294 -17.13 1.58 -6.58
N ASN A 295 -17.24 0.79 -7.64
CA ASN A 295 -18.44 0.74 -8.47
C ASN A 295 -19.45 -0.25 -7.86
N LEU A 296 -20.54 0.27 -7.29
CA LEU A 296 -21.61 -0.57 -6.74
C LEU A 296 -22.17 -1.55 -7.78
N GLY A 297 -22.17 -1.19 -9.07
CA GLY A 297 -22.60 -2.07 -10.15
C GLY A 297 -21.82 -3.37 -10.22
N ASP A 298 -20.49 -3.34 -10.02
CA ASP A 298 -19.63 -4.53 -10.00
C ASP A 298 -19.96 -5.42 -8.80
N VAL A 299 -20.14 -4.82 -7.62
CA VAL A 299 -20.50 -5.53 -6.38
C VAL A 299 -21.85 -6.24 -6.55
N LEU A 300 -22.85 -5.53 -7.09
CA LEU A 300 -24.18 -6.10 -7.36
C LEU A 300 -24.14 -7.17 -8.47
N TYR A 301 -23.25 -7.02 -9.45
CA TYR A 301 -23.02 -8.04 -10.46
C TYR A 301 -22.57 -9.36 -9.79
N TRP A 302 -21.57 -9.32 -8.94
CA TRP A 302 -21.07 -10.52 -8.24
C TRP A 302 -22.12 -11.12 -7.29
N ILE A 303 -22.87 -10.29 -6.56
CA ILE A 303 -23.95 -10.76 -5.69
C ILE A 303 -25.00 -11.56 -6.50
N ASN A 304 -25.36 -11.09 -7.70
CA ASN A 304 -26.41 -11.69 -8.50
C ASN A 304 -25.95 -12.85 -9.39
N HIS A 305 -24.71 -12.82 -9.89
CA HIS A 305 -24.22 -13.80 -10.87
C HIS A 305 -23.21 -14.79 -10.30
N GLU A 306 -22.54 -14.44 -9.19
CA GLU A 306 -21.53 -15.22 -8.51
C GLU A 306 -21.84 -15.36 -7.01
N PRO A 307 -22.98 -15.97 -6.63
CA PRO A 307 -23.52 -15.87 -5.28
C PRO A 307 -22.58 -16.41 -4.19
N GLU A 308 -21.70 -17.36 -4.49
CA GLU A 308 -20.71 -17.85 -3.52
C GLU A 308 -19.66 -16.77 -3.21
N PHE A 309 -19.15 -16.07 -4.22
CA PHE A 309 -18.22 -14.95 -4.06
C PHE A 309 -18.96 -13.70 -3.56
N GLY A 310 -20.20 -13.48 -4.02
CA GLY A 310 -21.05 -12.35 -3.67
C GLY A 310 -21.33 -12.21 -2.17
N GLN A 311 -21.29 -13.30 -1.40
CA GLN A 311 -21.55 -13.27 0.05
C GLN A 311 -20.56 -12.41 0.84
N GLN A 312 -19.36 -12.24 0.34
CA GLN A 312 -18.30 -11.47 1.02
C GLN A 312 -17.65 -10.42 0.12
N THR A 313 -18.36 -9.99 -0.93
CA THR A 313 -17.96 -8.81 -1.69
C THR A 313 -17.99 -7.58 -0.81
N VAL A 314 -17.11 -6.65 -1.13
CA VAL A 314 -16.90 -5.43 -0.38
C VAL A 314 -17.24 -4.23 -1.26
N PHE A 315 -18.16 -3.40 -0.80
CA PHE A 315 -18.39 -2.10 -1.42
C PHE A 315 -17.45 -1.07 -0.80
N LEU A 316 -16.52 -0.57 -1.60
CA LEU A 316 -15.63 0.53 -1.24
C LEU A 316 -16.40 1.85 -1.35
N ASP A 317 -16.39 2.63 -0.29
CA ASP A 317 -17.08 3.92 -0.25
C ASP A 317 -16.10 5.06 -0.52
N ASP A 318 -16.38 5.85 -1.57
CA ASP A 318 -15.52 6.92 -2.07
C ASP A 318 -15.97 8.27 -1.49
N ILE A 319 -15.67 8.48 -0.21
CA ILE A 319 -15.88 9.76 0.47
C ILE A 319 -14.55 10.51 0.52
N ASP A 320 -14.47 11.67 -0.13
CA ASP A 320 -13.24 12.45 -0.22
C ASP A 320 -13.01 13.39 0.96
N SER A 321 -14.08 13.90 1.57
CA SER A 321 -13.96 14.89 2.63
C SER A 321 -15.12 14.87 3.62
N ILE A 322 -14.86 15.38 4.84
CA ILE A 322 -15.86 15.57 5.90
C ILE A 322 -17.03 16.47 5.41
N SER A 323 -16.76 17.40 4.48
CA SER A 323 -17.76 18.34 3.97
C SER A 323 -18.82 17.69 3.08
N GLU A 324 -18.58 16.50 2.53
CA GLU A 324 -19.58 15.75 1.76
C GLU A 324 -20.67 15.14 2.64
N GLY A 325 -20.38 15.01 3.95
CA GLY A 325 -21.27 14.37 4.90
C GLY A 325 -21.21 12.84 4.83
N TYR A 326 -21.79 12.20 5.83
CA TYR A 326 -21.80 10.75 5.93
C TYR A 326 -23.12 10.13 5.41
N PRO A 327 -23.07 8.90 4.87
CA PRO A 327 -24.29 8.19 4.48
C PRO A 327 -25.29 8.08 5.66
N SER A 328 -26.54 8.33 5.37
CA SER A 328 -27.60 8.15 6.35
C SER A 328 -27.82 6.66 6.70
N LEU A 329 -28.41 6.39 7.86
CA LEU A 329 -28.82 5.02 8.18
C LEU A 329 -29.69 4.39 7.09
N THR A 330 -30.63 5.17 6.53
CA THR A 330 -31.51 4.71 5.45
C THR A 330 -30.72 4.31 4.19
N THR A 331 -29.72 5.11 3.81
CA THR A 331 -28.84 4.80 2.66
C THR A 331 -28.10 3.48 2.87
N LEU A 332 -27.54 3.27 4.06
CA LEU A 332 -26.84 2.05 4.41
C LEU A 332 -27.74 0.83 4.51
N GLN A 333 -28.99 1.00 4.99
CA GLN A 333 -30.01 -0.05 4.98
C GLN A 333 -30.43 -0.45 3.56
N VAL A 334 -30.44 0.50 2.61
CA VAL A 334 -30.68 0.20 1.18
C VAL A 334 -29.56 -0.68 0.64
N LEU A 335 -28.29 -0.37 0.89
CA LEU A 335 -27.16 -1.21 0.49
C LEU A 335 -27.30 -2.64 1.08
N ALA A 336 -27.57 -2.76 2.36
CA ALA A 336 -27.78 -4.05 3.03
C ALA A 336 -28.95 -4.83 2.38
N SER A 337 -30.04 -4.16 2.03
CA SER A 337 -31.21 -4.80 1.38
C SER A 337 -30.93 -5.30 -0.03
N GLN A 338 -29.90 -4.76 -0.71
CA GLN A 338 -29.41 -5.22 -2.00
C GLN A 338 -28.43 -6.40 -1.91
N GLY A 339 -28.12 -6.87 -0.69
CA GLY A 339 -27.21 -7.99 -0.44
C GLY A 339 -25.77 -7.59 -0.17
N VAL A 340 -25.46 -6.30 -0.09
CA VAL A 340 -24.13 -5.83 0.37
C VAL A 340 -23.99 -6.16 1.85
N ASN A 341 -23.00 -6.99 2.21
CA ASN A 341 -22.74 -7.38 3.58
C ASN A 341 -21.59 -6.62 4.21
N ILE A 342 -20.61 -6.16 3.40
CA ILE A 342 -19.38 -5.53 3.86
C ILE A 342 -19.19 -4.21 3.12
N ILE A 343 -18.91 -3.15 3.87
CA ILE A 343 -18.50 -1.85 3.33
C ILE A 343 -17.06 -1.53 3.76
N ALA A 344 -16.40 -0.71 2.95
CA ALA A 344 -15.03 -0.27 3.24
C ALA A 344 -14.85 1.23 2.97
N PRO A 345 -15.23 2.09 3.91
CA PRO A 345 -14.91 3.53 3.85
C PRO A 345 -13.45 3.78 4.26
N PRO A 346 -12.89 4.97 3.92
CA PRO A 346 -11.61 5.40 4.47
C PRO A 346 -11.68 5.53 5.99
N MET A 347 -10.57 5.23 6.68
CA MET A 347 -10.58 5.13 8.14
C MET A 347 -11.03 6.41 8.85
N TRP A 348 -10.71 7.58 8.30
CA TRP A 348 -11.13 8.85 8.87
C TRP A 348 -12.65 9.02 8.90
N ALA A 349 -13.38 8.43 7.95
CA ALA A 349 -14.84 8.52 7.91
C ALA A 349 -15.52 7.75 9.06
N LEU A 350 -14.81 6.78 9.65
CA LEU A 350 -15.28 5.99 10.80
C LEU A 350 -14.93 6.63 12.16
N LEU A 351 -14.11 7.68 12.16
CA LEU A 351 -13.59 8.32 13.36
C LEU A 351 -14.03 9.79 13.45
N ASP A 352 -14.15 10.27 14.67
CA ASP A 352 -14.43 11.65 15.02
C ASP A 352 -13.68 12.01 16.31
N VAL A 353 -13.73 13.26 16.76
CA VAL A 353 -13.21 13.71 18.05
C VAL A 353 -14.32 14.22 18.96
N ASP A 354 -14.26 13.89 20.24
CA ASP A 354 -15.19 14.43 21.24
C ASP A 354 -14.76 15.83 21.73
N ALA A 355 -15.56 16.41 22.62
CA ALA A 355 -15.28 17.73 23.19
C ALA A 355 -13.96 17.82 23.98
N HIS A 356 -13.29 16.71 24.24
CA HIS A 356 -12.00 16.59 24.92
C HIS A 356 -10.86 16.18 23.99
N ASN A 357 -11.06 16.27 22.66
CA ASN A 357 -10.15 15.80 21.62
C ASN A 357 -9.77 14.32 21.74
N ARG A 358 -10.66 13.46 22.24
CA ARG A 358 -10.45 12.02 22.23
C ARG A 358 -11.07 11.44 20.96
N ILE A 359 -10.37 10.51 20.34
CA ILE A 359 -10.87 9.77 19.17
C ILE A 359 -12.08 8.93 19.59
N VAL A 360 -13.16 9.01 18.84
CA VAL A 360 -14.43 8.29 19.06
C VAL A 360 -15.00 7.80 17.72
N PRO A 361 -15.92 6.81 17.70
CA PRO A 361 -16.65 6.42 16.49
C PRO A 361 -17.47 7.59 15.92
N SER A 362 -17.43 7.75 14.59
CA SER A 362 -18.23 8.73 13.87
C SER A 362 -19.70 8.32 13.75
N ALA A 363 -20.54 9.24 13.31
CA ALA A 363 -21.94 8.94 12.95
C ALA A 363 -22.03 7.91 11.82
N TYR A 364 -21.09 7.88 10.89
CA TYR A 364 -21.03 6.85 9.85
C TYR A 364 -20.85 5.45 10.46
N ALA A 365 -19.88 5.28 11.32
CA ALA A 365 -19.62 4.00 11.99
C ALA A 365 -20.86 3.51 12.76
N VAL A 366 -21.55 4.40 13.49
CA VAL A 366 -22.78 4.09 14.21
C VAL A 366 -23.90 3.65 13.26
N ASN A 367 -24.11 4.38 12.16
CA ASN A 367 -25.14 4.07 11.16
C ASN A 367 -24.86 2.75 10.45
N ALA A 368 -23.62 2.48 10.06
CA ALA A 368 -23.21 1.25 9.38
C ALA A 368 -23.50 0.01 10.24
N ARG A 369 -23.15 0.06 11.50
CA ARG A 369 -23.47 -1.02 12.45
C ARG A 369 -24.97 -1.19 12.67
N ALA A 370 -25.71 -0.07 12.78
CA ALA A 370 -27.17 -0.11 12.92
C ALA A 370 -27.87 -0.66 11.67
N ALA A 371 -27.26 -0.51 10.48
CA ALA A 371 -27.73 -1.12 9.25
C ALA A 371 -27.38 -2.63 9.15
N GLY A 372 -26.59 -3.18 10.06
CA GLY A 372 -26.16 -4.58 10.07
C GLY A 372 -25.01 -4.87 9.11
N LEU A 373 -24.28 -3.86 8.66
CA LEU A 373 -23.14 -4.01 7.77
C LEU A 373 -21.86 -4.33 8.56
N ASP A 374 -21.09 -5.26 8.05
CA ASP A 374 -19.70 -5.45 8.46
C ASP A 374 -18.81 -4.35 7.85
N ILE A 375 -17.75 -4.00 8.55
CA ILE A 375 -16.85 -2.90 8.14
C ILE A 375 -15.42 -3.41 8.06
N ILE A 376 -14.75 -3.17 6.94
CA ILE A 376 -13.29 -3.10 6.84
C ILE A 376 -12.92 -1.66 6.47
N THR A 377 -11.65 -1.25 6.63
CA THR A 377 -11.29 0.15 6.36
C THR A 377 -9.86 0.31 5.86
N TRP A 378 -9.57 1.41 5.21
CA TRP A 378 -8.29 1.76 4.58
C TRP A 378 -7.90 3.20 4.89
N THR A 379 -6.62 3.55 5.04
CA THR A 379 -5.45 2.72 5.32
C THR A 379 -4.60 3.38 6.40
N LEU A 380 -3.96 2.56 7.26
CA LEU A 380 -3.41 3.04 8.53
C LEU A 380 -2.18 3.94 8.38
N GLU A 381 -1.22 3.66 7.49
CA GLU A 381 0.12 4.29 7.52
C GLU A 381 0.44 5.23 6.35
N ARG A 382 -0.46 5.46 5.39
CA ARG A 382 -0.16 6.17 4.13
C ARG A 382 -0.10 7.70 4.24
N SER A 383 -0.28 8.26 5.42
CA SER A 383 -0.33 9.71 5.64
C SER A 383 1.01 10.39 5.92
N GLY A 384 2.10 9.63 6.03
CA GLY A 384 3.37 10.16 6.52
C GLY A 384 3.38 10.33 8.04
N LEU A 385 4.10 11.33 8.55
CA LEU A 385 4.27 11.56 9.98
C LEU A 385 3.03 12.20 10.64
N LEU A 386 2.49 11.58 11.69
CA LEU A 386 1.27 12.06 12.36
C LEU A 386 1.49 13.37 13.12
N LYS A 387 2.70 13.69 13.54
CA LYS A 387 3.04 14.97 14.18
C LYS A 387 2.69 16.22 13.35
N THR A 388 2.40 16.04 12.06
CA THR A 388 1.94 17.10 11.15
C THR A 388 0.44 17.05 10.89
N GLY A 389 -0.33 16.28 11.68
CA GLY A 389 -1.79 16.15 11.61
C GLY A 389 -2.30 14.95 10.82
N GLY A 390 -1.40 14.07 10.33
CA GLY A 390 -1.76 12.79 9.70
C GLY A 390 -2.36 12.87 8.29
N GLY A 391 -2.42 14.05 7.68
CA GLY A 391 -2.90 14.24 6.30
C GLY A 391 -4.33 13.75 6.06
N TRP A 392 -4.61 13.32 4.84
CA TRP A 392 -5.97 12.95 4.41
C TRP A 392 -6.56 11.77 5.22
N TYR A 393 -5.76 10.75 5.54
CA TYR A 393 -6.27 9.57 6.27
C TYR A 393 -6.62 9.83 7.74
N TYR A 394 -6.20 10.97 8.31
CA TYR A 394 -6.48 11.35 9.69
C TYR A 394 -7.25 12.68 9.80
N GLN A 395 -7.82 13.17 8.69
CA GLN A 395 -8.42 14.50 8.62
C GLN A 395 -9.52 14.77 9.69
N SER A 396 -10.29 13.73 10.06
CA SER A 396 -11.35 13.84 11.08
C SER A 396 -10.81 13.88 12.51
N VAL A 397 -9.59 13.38 12.73
CA VAL A 397 -8.97 13.25 14.05
C VAL A 397 -7.68 14.05 14.20
N THR A 398 -7.37 14.95 13.25
CA THR A 398 -6.19 15.83 13.29
C THR A 398 -5.97 16.52 14.65
N PRO A 399 -7.00 17.01 15.39
CA PRO A 399 -6.79 17.62 16.70
C PRO A 399 -6.33 16.65 17.79
N ALA A 400 -6.50 15.33 17.57
CA ALA A 400 -6.21 14.29 18.55
C ALA A 400 -4.86 13.59 18.26
N VAL A 401 -4.19 13.89 17.14
CA VAL A 401 -2.92 13.22 16.76
C VAL A 401 -1.75 14.20 16.84
N ASN A 402 -0.66 13.78 17.47
CA ASN A 402 0.53 14.62 17.66
C ASN A 402 1.87 13.84 17.52
N ASN A 403 1.82 12.53 17.57
CA ASN A 403 2.96 11.62 17.40
C ASN A 403 2.55 10.36 16.64
N ASP A 404 3.52 9.58 16.15
CA ASP A 404 3.22 8.39 15.32
C ASP A 404 2.59 7.24 16.14
N GLY A 405 2.72 7.24 17.46
CA GLY A 405 2.07 6.27 18.35
C GLY A 405 0.55 6.40 18.40
N ASP A 406 -0.02 7.57 18.11
CA ASP A 406 -1.47 7.84 18.07
C ASP A 406 -2.18 7.01 16.98
N MET A 407 -1.42 6.49 16.01
CA MET A 407 -1.90 5.48 15.06
C MET A 407 -2.50 4.25 15.76
N LEU A 408 -1.92 3.84 16.90
CA LEU A 408 -2.42 2.71 17.69
C LEU A 408 -3.66 3.08 18.50
N GLU A 409 -3.86 4.35 18.84
CA GLU A 409 -5.08 4.84 19.48
C GLU A 409 -6.24 4.86 18.47
N ALA A 410 -5.99 5.39 17.27
CA ALA A 410 -6.98 5.34 16.20
C ALA A 410 -7.37 3.89 15.86
N LEU A 411 -6.38 2.99 15.79
CA LEU A 411 -6.61 1.56 15.55
C LEU A 411 -7.40 0.91 16.68
N ASP A 412 -7.19 1.32 17.95
CA ASP A 412 -7.94 0.78 19.10
C ASP A 412 -9.42 1.17 19.02
N VAL A 413 -9.73 2.41 18.71
CA VAL A 413 -11.11 2.87 18.52
C VAL A 413 -11.78 2.15 17.34
N LEU A 414 -11.10 2.04 16.21
CA LEU A 414 -11.61 1.29 15.05
C LEU A 414 -11.90 -0.17 15.40
N ALA A 415 -11.00 -0.84 16.10
CA ALA A 415 -11.13 -2.25 16.41
C ALA A 415 -12.11 -2.55 17.55
N GLN A 416 -12.12 -1.74 18.63
CA GLN A 416 -12.86 -2.05 19.85
C GLN A 416 -14.21 -1.33 19.90
N ASP A 417 -14.29 -0.09 19.46
CA ASP A 417 -15.49 0.73 19.59
C ASP A 417 -16.33 0.72 18.30
N VAL A 418 -15.69 0.88 17.12
CA VAL A 418 -16.36 0.71 15.82
C VAL A 418 -16.61 -0.78 15.54
N GLY A 419 -15.66 -1.65 15.87
CA GLY A 419 -15.76 -3.10 15.67
C GLY A 419 -15.54 -3.52 14.22
N ILE A 420 -14.53 -2.94 13.56
CA ILE A 420 -14.14 -3.36 12.21
C ILE A 420 -13.66 -4.82 12.18
N ARG A 421 -13.83 -5.48 11.04
CA ARG A 421 -13.35 -6.86 10.80
C ARG A 421 -11.89 -6.91 10.39
N GLY A 422 -11.35 -5.84 9.83
CA GLY A 422 -9.98 -5.74 9.37
C GLY A 422 -9.64 -4.34 8.88
N ILE A 423 -8.34 -4.06 8.75
CA ILE A 423 -7.84 -2.80 8.26
C ILE A 423 -6.68 -3.01 7.28
N PHE A 424 -6.69 -2.24 6.20
CA PHE A 424 -5.58 -2.16 5.26
C PHE A 424 -4.39 -1.43 5.87
N SER A 425 -3.21 -1.97 5.66
CA SER A 425 -1.97 -1.47 6.22
C SER A 425 -0.84 -1.50 5.20
N ASP A 426 -0.15 -0.39 5.03
CA ASP A 426 1.07 -0.29 4.21
C ASP A 426 2.31 -0.86 4.93
N TRP A 427 2.18 -1.15 6.25
CA TRP A 427 3.18 -1.83 7.07
C TRP A 427 2.49 -2.85 7.99
N PRO A 428 2.07 -4.01 7.46
CA PRO A 428 1.21 -4.98 8.17
C PRO A 428 1.67 -5.39 9.57
N ALA A 429 2.96 -5.31 9.86
CA ALA A 429 3.47 -5.60 11.20
C ALA A 429 2.83 -4.76 12.30
N THR A 430 2.45 -3.50 12.03
CA THR A 430 1.77 -2.61 12.99
C THR A 430 0.44 -3.21 13.40
N VAL A 431 -0.40 -3.53 12.42
CA VAL A 431 -1.73 -4.11 12.63
C VAL A 431 -1.63 -5.52 13.23
N THR A 432 -0.72 -6.35 12.72
CA THR A 432 -0.49 -7.70 13.23
C THR A 432 -0.10 -7.68 14.71
N TYR A 433 0.79 -6.79 15.12
CA TYR A 433 1.17 -6.61 16.53
C TYR A 433 -0.05 -6.28 17.38
N TYR A 434 -0.78 -5.24 17.00
CA TYR A 434 -1.96 -4.79 17.72
C TYR A 434 -3.02 -5.91 17.82
N ALA A 435 -3.36 -6.53 16.72
CA ALA A 435 -4.36 -7.59 16.65
C ALA A 435 -4.03 -8.78 17.59
N ASN A 436 -2.75 -9.22 17.59
CA ASN A 436 -2.32 -10.28 18.51
C ASN A 436 -2.41 -9.85 19.99
N CYS A 437 -2.12 -8.59 20.30
CA CYS A 437 -2.23 -8.07 21.67
C CYS A 437 -3.66 -8.01 22.16
N LYS A 438 -4.62 -7.80 21.26
CA LYS A 438 -6.06 -7.72 21.54
C LYS A 438 -6.81 -9.03 21.29
N GLY A 439 -6.14 -10.07 20.76
CA GLY A 439 -6.75 -11.38 20.47
C GLY A 439 -7.68 -11.39 19.28
N LEU A 440 -7.50 -10.44 18.33
CA LEU A 440 -8.22 -10.38 17.06
C LEU A 440 -7.67 -11.41 16.07
N LYS A 441 -8.57 -12.01 15.27
CA LYS A 441 -8.23 -13.10 14.33
C LYS A 441 -8.33 -12.65 12.88
#